data_3a199231aa21163f2cba0b2ffeb386ba
#
_entry.id   3a199231aa21163f2cba0b2ffeb386ba
#
_cell.length_a   1.000
_cell.length_b   1.000
_cell.length_c   1.000
_cell.angle_alpha   90.00
_cell.angle_beta   90.00
_cell.angle_gamma   90.00
#
_symmetry.space_group_name_H-M   'P 1'
#
loop_
_entity.id
_entity.type
_entity.pdbx_description
1 polymer ?
#
loop_
_entity_poly.entity_id
_entity_poly.type
_entity_poly.pdbx_seq_one_letter_code
_entity_poly.pdbx_strand_id
1 'polypeptide(L)'
;YISIGKKVQNVNLSRQAQKLYTANETLKAKRGTIYDANGQAIAEDTSVYSIYVVLDKRQVSTSGQKLYATNKEKIATVLAKNLPISRKKVLKILNPSKKNTFQVEFGTAGQNISLMTKQKIQAAHLSGVNFVQQEARLYRNGVFASHLIGLAQSTTNKSGTTKLTGTMGIEQAFNQQLTGTNGSQKIKKDMYGYQLPGTKQKYKKAKNGDNVYTTLDT
;
A
#
# COMPACT_ATOMS: atom_id res chain seq x y z
N TYR A 1 -7.16 46.88 -19.47
CA TYR A 1 -7.61 46.13 -18.27
C TYR A 1 -8.43 44.94 -18.72
N ILE A 2 -7.83 43.75 -18.70
CA ILE A 2 -8.55 42.52 -18.98
C ILE A 2 -9.13 42.04 -17.64
N SER A 3 -10.43 42.20 -17.44
CA SER A 3 -11.15 41.59 -16.33
C SER A 3 -11.26 40.09 -16.61
N ILE A 4 -10.45 39.27 -15.91
CA ILE A 4 -10.57 37.82 -15.96
C ILE A 4 -11.81 37.48 -15.15
N GLY A 5 -12.92 37.22 -15.86
CA GLY A 5 -14.19 36.84 -15.25
C GLY A 5 -14.02 35.57 -14.41
N LYS A 6 -14.37 35.64 -13.12
CA LYS A 6 -14.36 34.51 -12.18
C LYS A 6 -15.33 33.37 -12.55
N LYS A 7 -16.16 33.57 -13.56
CA LYS A 7 -17.14 32.58 -14.05
C LYS A 7 -17.14 32.54 -15.57
N VAL A 8 -16.92 31.36 -16.15
CA VAL A 8 -17.12 31.06 -17.55
C VAL A 8 -18.20 29.96 -17.61
N GLN A 9 -19.29 30.20 -18.36
CA GLN A 9 -20.40 29.25 -18.51
C GLN A 9 -20.98 28.72 -17.18
N ASN A 10 -21.25 29.58 -16.21
CA ASN A 10 -21.75 29.24 -14.86
C ASN A 10 -20.84 28.32 -14.03
N VAL A 11 -19.62 28.02 -14.46
CA VAL A 11 -18.64 27.24 -13.70
C VAL A 11 -17.73 28.20 -12.93
N ASN A 12 -17.69 28.03 -11.61
CA ASN A 12 -16.75 28.78 -10.75
C ASN A 12 -15.36 28.14 -10.86
N LEU A 13 -14.53 28.69 -11.72
CA LEU A 13 -13.18 28.19 -12.02
C LEU A 13 -12.30 28.12 -10.77
N SER A 14 -12.45 29.06 -9.83
CA SER A 14 -11.72 29.03 -8.56
C SER A 14 -12.10 27.82 -7.70
N ARG A 15 -13.39 27.46 -7.70
CA ARG A 15 -13.90 26.29 -6.95
C ARG A 15 -13.47 24.96 -7.59
N GLN A 16 -13.40 24.93 -8.92
CA GLN A 16 -12.94 23.76 -9.67
C GLN A 16 -11.42 23.59 -9.53
N ALA A 17 -10.64 24.68 -9.59
CA ALA A 17 -9.22 24.68 -9.32
C ALA A 17 -8.91 24.24 -7.87
N GLN A 18 -9.67 24.72 -6.87
CA GLN A 18 -9.50 24.27 -5.49
C GLN A 18 -9.82 22.77 -5.30
N LYS A 19 -10.80 22.22 -6.03
CA LYS A 19 -11.09 20.77 -6.00
C LYS A 19 -9.97 19.94 -6.64
N LEU A 20 -9.36 20.43 -7.70
CA LEU A 20 -8.26 19.75 -8.40
C LEU A 20 -6.99 19.65 -7.53
N TYR A 21 -6.79 20.59 -6.61
CA TYR A 21 -5.57 20.67 -5.79
C TYR A 21 -5.75 20.21 -4.34
N THR A 22 -6.93 19.76 -3.95
CA THR A 22 -7.17 19.27 -2.59
C THR A 22 -7.35 17.76 -2.59
N ALA A 23 -6.41 17.05 -1.98
CA ALA A 23 -6.50 15.61 -1.75
C ALA A 23 -6.91 15.31 -0.31
N ASN A 24 -7.84 14.38 -0.14
CA ASN A 24 -8.13 13.77 1.16
C ASN A 24 -7.21 12.55 1.30
N GLU A 25 -6.35 12.57 2.30
CA GLU A 25 -5.49 11.45 2.62
C GLU A 25 -6.00 10.77 3.89
N THR A 26 -6.15 9.46 3.83
CA THR A 26 -6.54 8.65 4.99
C THR A 26 -5.31 8.32 5.82
N LEU A 27 -5.32 8.72 7.08
CA LEU A 27 -4.32 8.33 8.06
C LEU A 27 -4.75 6.99 8.65
N LYS A 28 -4.06 5.92 8.28
CA LYS A 28 -4.43 4.58 8.71
C LYS A 28 -4.16 4.38 10.19
N ALA A 29 -5.12 3.77 10.88
CA ALA A 29 -4.98 3.28 12.24
C ALA A 29 -4.35 1.90 12.21
N LYS A 30 -3.48 1.61 13.17
CA LYS A 30 -2.95 0.26 13.39
C LYS A 30 -3.96 -0.59 14.13
N ARG A 31 -4.04 -1.87 13.78
CA ARG A 31 -4.83 -2.85 14.52
C ARG A 31 -4.11 -3.19 15.82
N GLY A 32 -4.85 -3.35 16.92
CA GLY A 32 -4.29 -3.73 18.22
C GLY A 32 -3.54 -5.06 18.17
N THR A 33 -2.57 -5.22 19.05
CA THR A 33 -1.78 -6.44 19.17
C THR A 33 -2.46 -7.42 20.11
N ILE A 34 -2.37 -8.72 19.81
CA ILE A 34 -2.81 -9.78 20.71
C ILE A 34 -1.56 -10.34 21.39
N TYR A 35 -1.59 -10.39 22.72
CA TYR A 35 -0.50 -10.88 23.56
C TYR A 35 -0.89 -12.20 24.25
N ASP A 36 0.10 -13.03 24.52
CA ASP A 36 -0.03 -14.22 25.37
C ASP A 36 -0.01 -13.85 26.87
N ALA A 37 -0.05 -14.88 27.73
CA ALA A 37 0.02 -14.73 29.20
C ALA A 37 1.35 -14.11 29.68
N ASN A 38 2.43 -14.28 28.92
CA ASN A 38 3.77 -13.80 29.22
C ASN A 38 4.03 -12.39 28.65
N GLY A 39 3.04 -11.78 27.98
CA GLY A 39 3.17 -10.48 27.35
C GLY A 39 3.93 -10.52 26.02
N GLN A 40 4.11 -11.69 25.41
CA GLN A 40 4.68 -11.81 24.08
C GLN A 40 3.61 -11.59 23.00
N ALA A 41 3.96 -10.86 21.95
CA ALA A 41 3.04 -10.63 20.84
C ALA A 41 2.84 -11.90 20.03
N ILE A 42 1.61 -12.42 19.99
CA ILE A 42 1.22 -13.57 19.17
C ILE A 42 0.57 -13.17 17.85
N ALA A 43 -0.05 -11.99 17.78
CA ALA A 43 -0.55 -11.41 16.54
C ALA A 43 -0.33 -9.90 16.54
N GLU A 44 0.41 -9.39 15.58
CA GLU A 44 0.72 -7.96 15.46
C GLU A 44 0.64 -7.46 14.02
N ASP A 45 0.45 -6.16 13.83
CA ASP A 45 0.45 -5.54 12.52
C ASP A 45 1.87 -5.49 11.95
N THR A 46 1.96 -5.83 10.68
CA THR A 46 3.19 -5.72 9.90
C THR A 46 2.91 -5.09 8.55
N SER A 47 3.95 -4.72 7.85
CA SER A 47 3.87 -4.23 6.48
C SER A 47 4.49 -5.26 5.54
N VAL A 48 3.74 -5.60 4.51
CA VAL A 48 4.22 -6.36 3.38
C VAL A 48 4.13 -5.50 2.12
N TYR A 49 4.80 -5.92 1.08
CA TYR A 49 4.88 -5.16 -0.17
C TYR A 49 4.44 -6.03 -1.33
N SER A 50 3.77 -5.42 -2.30
CA SER A 50 3.53 -6.01 -3.61
C SER A 50 4.37 -5.28 -4.64
N ILE A 51 4.96 -6.01 -5.57
CA ILE A 51 5.81 -5.45 -6.63
C ILE A 51 5.06 -5.39 -7.94
N TYR A 52 5.23 -4.28 -8.66
CA TYR A 52 4.79 -4.13 -10.04
C TYR A 52 5.87 -3.44 -10.87
N VAL A 53 5.81 -3.64 -12.18
CA VAL A 53 6.77 -3.04 -13.11
C VAL A 53 6.02 -2.24 -14.17
N VAL A 54 6.37 -0.97 -14.28
CA VAL A 54 5.82 -0.07 -15.31
C VAL A 54 6.51 -0.35 -16.64
N LEU A 55 5.74 -0.59 -17.68
CA LEU A 55 6.22 -0.87 -19.05
C LEU A 55 6.01 0.29 -20.01
N ASP A 56 5.07 1.21 -19.69
CA ASP A 56 4.73 2.33 -20.54
C ASP A 56 5.88 3.34 -20.65
N LYS A 57 6.48 3.43 -21.82
CA LYS A 57 7.62 4.29 -22.12
C LYS A 57 7.32 5.79 -22.02
N ARG A 58 6.04 6.18 -21.97
CA ARG A 58 5.62 7.58 -21.78
C ARG A 58 5.83 8.06 -20.34
N GLN A 59 6.05 7.12 -19.40
CA GLN A 59 6.31 7.43 -18.00
C GLN A 59 7.74 7.94 -17.82
N VAL A 60 7.86 9.27 -17.83
CA VAL A 60 9.12 10.00 -17.64
C VAL A 60 8.87 11.10 -16.62
N SER A 61 9.80 11.32 -15.69
CA SER A 61 9.70 12.39 -14.71
C SER A 61 9.89 13.75 -15.37
N THR A 62 9.54 14.84 -14.67
CA THR A 62 9.79 16.22 -15.13
C THR A 62 11.27 16.53 -15.36
N SER A 63 12.18 15.78 -14.69
CA SER A 63 13.63 15.84 -14.88
C SER A 63 14.16 14.93 -16.00
N GLY A 64 13.29 14.28 -16.78
CA GLY A 64 13.67 13.38 -17.86
C GLY A 64 14.06 11.97 -17.42
N GLN A 65 13.95 11.63 -16.14
CA GLN A 65 14.25 10.28 -15.64
C GLN A 65 13.20 9.27 -16.12
N LYS A 66 13.64 8.14 -16.66
CA LYS A 66 12.79 7.05 -17.14
C LYS A 66 12.16 6.32 -15.95
N LEU A 67 10.83 6.37 -15.82
CA LEU A 67 10.06 5.69 -14.77
C LEU A 67 9.49 4.35 -15.22
N TYR A 68 9.96 3.81 -16.33
CA TYR A 68 9.56 2.53 -16.91
C TYR A 68 10.74 1.54 -17.03
N ALA A 69 10.46 0.27 -17.22
CA ALA A 69 11.46 -0.79 -17.34
C ALA A 69 12.36 -0.57 -18.55
N THR A 70 13.62 -0.20 -18.33
CA THR A 70 14.61 0.03 -19.37
C THR A 70 15.44 -1.23 -19.69
N ASN A 71 15.67 -2.07 -18.67
CA ASN A 71 16.45 -3.32 -18.82
C ASN A 71 15.69 -4.51 -18.23
N LYS A 72 14.87 -5.15 -19.05
CA LYS A 72 14.03 -6.28 -18.65
C LYS A 72 14.84 -7.52 -18.22
N GLU A 73 16.01 -7.73 -18.83
CA GLU A 73 16.90 -8.85 -18.50
C GLU A 73 17.47 -8.71 -17.08
N LYS A 74 17.97 -7.51 -16.72
CA LYS A 74 18.45 -7.21 -15.39
C LYS A 74 17.32 -7.33 -14.36
N ILE A 75 16.14 -6.80 -14.67
CA ILE A 75 14.94 -6.92 -13.81
C ILE A 75 14.63 -8.40 -13.58
N ALA A 76 14.57 -9.22 -14.63
CA ALA A 76 14.26 -10.63 -14.53
C ALA A 76 15.26 -11.41 -13.67
N THR A 77 16.54 -11.10 -13.80
CA THR A 77 17.61 -11.74 -13.01
C THR A 77 17.47 -11.38 -11.53
N VAL A 78 17.29 -10.10 -11.22
CA VAL A 78 17.16 -9.64 -9.81
C VAL A 78 15.87 -10.16 -9.16
N LEU A 79 14.75 -10.14 -9.89
CA LEU A 79 13.49 -10.64 -9.34
C LEU A 79 13.53 -12.16 -9.12
N ALA A 80 14.07 -12.93 -10.05
CA ALA A 80 14.21 -14.38 -9.90
C ALA A 80 15.15 -14.80 -8.75
N LYS A 81 16.14 -13.95 -8.42
CA LYS A 81 17.02 -14.19 -7.26
C LYS A 81 16.33 -13.95 -5.92
N ASN A 82 15.37 -13.04 -5.87
CA ASN A 82 14.78 -12.56 -4.62
C ASN A 82 13.33 -12.99 -4.39
N LEU A 83 12.66 -13.51 -5.42
CA LEU A 83 11.24 -13.91 -5.36
C LEU A 83 11.10 -15.37 -5.80
N PRO A 84 10.06 -16.09 -5.36
CA PRO A 84 9.80 -17.48 -5.75
C PRO A 84 9.21 -17.56 -7.17
N ILE A 85 9.97 -17.08 -8.16
CA ILE A 85 9.58 -17.06 -9.56
C ILE A 85 10.79 -17.28 -10.47
N SER A 86 10.65 -18.10 -11.51
CA SER A 86 11.75 -18.34 -12.45
C SER A 86 12.01 -17.13 -13.36
N ARG A 87 13.28 -16.91 -13.74
CA ARG A 87 13.69 -15.84 -14.67
C ARG A 87 12.90 -15.89 -15.98
N LYS A 88 12.67 -17.10 -16.55
CA LYS A 88 11.88 -17.30 -17.77
C LYS A 88 10.44 -16.80 -17.61
N LYS A 89 9.81 -17.06 -16.46
CA LYS A 89 8.45 -16.60 -16.15
C LYS A 89 8.39 -15.09 -15.98
N VAL A 90 9.38 -14.49 -15.31
CA VAL A 90 9.49 -13.02 -15.20
C VAL A 90 9.61 -12.36 -16.56
N LEU A 91 10.50 -12.87 -17.45
CA LEU A 91 10.66 -12.35 -18.81
C LEU A 91 9.37 -12.45 -19.62
N LYS A 92 8.63 -13.56 -19.50
CA LYS A 92 7.33 -13.72 -20.15
C LYS A 92 6.33 -12.66 -19.68
N ILE A 93 6.28 -12.36 -18.38
CA ILE A 93 5.39 -11.32 -17.81
C ILE A 93 5.82 -9.93 -18.26
N LEU A 94 7.12 -9.64 -18.30
CA LEU A 94 7.65 -8.35 -18.77
C LEU A 94 7.46 -8.12 -20.29
N ASN A 95 7.13 -9.16 -21.05
CA ASN A 95 6.85 -9.08 -22.50
C ASN A 95 5.41 -9.55 -22.79
N PRO A 96 4.38 -8.84 -22.31
CA PRO A 96 3.01 -9.23 -22.55
C PRO A 96 2.65 -9.14 -24.03
N SER A 97 1.79 -10.06 -24.49
CA SER A 97 1.31 -10.07 -25.88
C SER A 97 0.42 -8.85 -26.19
N LYS A 98 -0.24 -8.28 -25.16
CA LYS A 98 -1.06 -7.09 -25.32
C LYS A 98 -0.18 -5.86 -25.49
N LYS A 99 -0.28 -5.21 -26.65
CA LYS A 99 0.41 -3.93 -26.91
C LYS A 99 -0.14 -2.84 -25.97
N ASN A 100 0.71 -1.89 -25.58
CA ASN A 100 0.38 -0.78 -24.69
C ASN A 100 -0.05 -1.18 -23.25
N THR A 101 0.48 -2.30 -22.73
CA THR A 101 0.34 -2.63 -21.33
C THR A 101 1.05 -1.58 -20.48
N PHE A 102 0.33 -0.93 -19.57
CA PHE A 102 0.88 0.13 -18.71
C PHE A 102 1.85 -0.45 -17.68
N GLN A 103 1.42 -1.46 -16.95
CA GLN A 103 2.21 -2.14 -15.91
C GLN A 103 1.91 -3.63 -15.88
N VAL A 104 2.78 -4.38 -15.24
CA VAL A 104 2.62 -5.82 -14.98
C VAL A 104 2.88 -6.15 -13.53
N GLU A 105 2.23 -7.19 -13.05
CA GLU A 105 2.37 -7.77 -11.72
C GLU A 105 2.81 -9.23 -11.83
N PHE A 106 3.33 -9.81 -10.74
CA PHE A 106 3.91 -11.16 -10.76
C PHE A 106 3.05 -12.20 -10.02
N GLY A 107 1.75 -11.92 -9.86
CA GLY A 107 0.82 -12.79 -9.15
C GLY A 107 1.26 -13.00 -7.70
N THR A 108 1.03 -14.20 -7.17
CA THR A 108 1.38 -14.55 -5.78
C THR A 108 2.86 -14.39 -5.45
N ALA A 109 3.76 -14.61 -6.43
CA ALA A 109 5.20 -14.43 -6.23
C ALA A 109 5.62 -12.96 -6.02
N GLY A 110 4.81 -12.02 -6.50
CA GLY A 110 5.03 -10.58 -6.34
C GLY A 110 4.27 -9.96 -5.19
N GLN A 111 3.61 -10.76 -4.35
CA GLN A 111 2.82 -10.32 -3.20
C GLN A 111 3.47 -10.73 -1.88
N ASN A 112 3.05 -10.10 -0.78
CA ASN A 112 3.53 -10.41 0.58
C ASN A 112 5.06 -10.36 0.73
N ILE A 113 5.71 -9.48 -0.02
CA ILE A 113 7.17 -9.30 0.01
C ILE A 113 7.56 -8.64 1.34
N SER A 114 8.57 -9.20 2.03
CA SER A 114 9.09 -8.62 3.26
C SER A 114 9.87 -7.32 2.97
N LEU A 115 10.01 -6.47 3.99
CA LEU A 115 10.82 -5.25 3.91
C LEU A 115 12.27 -5.55 3.47
N MET A 116 12.85 -6.62 4.00
CA MET A 116 14.23 -7.03 3.67
C MET A 116 14.35 -7.39 2.18
N THR A 117 13.43 -8.18 1.64
CA THR A 117 13.41 -8.55 0.22
C THR A 117 13.19 -7.32 -0.67
N LYS A 118 12.27 -6.41 -0.28
CA LYS A 118 12.08 -5.13 -0.96
C LYS A 118 13.40 -4.35 -1.03
N GLN A 119 14.10 -4.19 0.10
CA GLN A 119 15.38 -3.45 0.16
C GLN A 119 16.44 -4.07 -0.76
N LYS A 120 16.57 -5.41 -0.79
CA LYS A 120 17.49 -6.12 -1.69
C LYS A 120 17.19 -5.83 -3.17
N ILE A 121 15.91 -5.79 -3.55
CA ILE A 121 15.52 -5.47 -4.93
C ILE A 121 15.75 -3.98 -5.22
N GLN A 122 15.45 -3.09 -4.29
CA GLN A 122 15.66 -1.64 -4.44
C GLN A 122 17.15 -1.27 -4.59
N ALA A 123 18.05 -1.97 -3.90
CA ALA A 123 19.50 -1.78 -4.00
C ALA A 123 20.04 -2.03 -5.42
N ALA A 124 19.32 -2.74 -6.27
CA ALA A 124 19.69 -2.94 -7.67
C ALA A 124 19.37 -1.75 -8.58
N HIS A 125 18.71 -0.69 -8.05
CA HIS A 125 18.32 0.55 -8.76
C HIS A 125 17.68 0.29 -10.13
N LEU A 126 16.61 -0.52 -10.14
CA LEU A 126 15.92 -0.94 -11.36
C LEU A 126 14.85 0.09 -11.74
N SER A 127 15.01 0.71 -12.90
CA SER A 127 14.02 1.65 -13.44
C SER A 127 12.70 0.94 -13.75
N GLY A 128 11.58 1.56 -13.36
CA GLY A 128 10.23 1.06 -13.59
C GLY A 128 9.76 0.00 -12.58
N VAL A 129 10.62 -0.45 -11.66
CA VAL A 129 10.23 -1.37 -10.58
C VAL A 129 9.71 -0.56 -9.40
N ASN A 130 8.49 -0.86 -8.96
CA ASN A 130 7.80 -0.14 -7.90
C ASN A 130 7.18 -1.09 -6.89
N PHE A 131 6.91 -0.58 -5.69
CA PHE A 131 6.31 -1.33 -4.60
C PHE A 131 5.09 -0.61 -4.05
N VAL A 132 4.04 -1.37 -3.74
CA VAL A 132 2.89 -0.92 -2.97
C VAL A 132 2.98 -1.56 -1.60
N GLN A 133 2.96 -0.73 -0.56
CA GLN A 133 2.88 -1.21 0.82
C GLN A 133 1.44 -1.62 1.14
N GLN A 134 1.31 -2.78 1.76
CA GLN A 134 0.04 -3.31 2.24
C GLN A 134 0.16 -3.65 3.72
N GLU A 135 -0.95 -3.49 4.43
CA GLU A 135 -1.04 -3.93 5.82
C GLU A 135 -1.27 -5.45 5.84
N ALA A 136 -0.54 -6.12 6.69
CA ALA A 136 -0.68 -7.54 6.93
C ALA A 136 -0.66 -7.82 8.43
N ARG A 137 -1.06 -9.03 8.81
CA ARG A 137 -1.03 -9.52 10.19
C ARG A 137 0.05 -10.56 10.32
N LEU A 138 0.97 -10.38 11.24
CA LEU A 138 2.02 -11.34 11.56
C LEU A 138 1.59 -12.18 12.76
N TYR A 139 1.60 -13.49 12.58
CA TYR A 139 1.35 -14.49 13.63
C TYR A 139 2.67 -15.20 13.94
N ARG A 140 3.26 -14.90 15.11
CA ARG A 140 4.63 -15.37 15.44
C ARG A 140 4.71 -16.86 15.67
N ASN A 141 3.66 -17.45 16.23
CA ASN A 141 3.66 -18.87 16.64
C ASN A 141 3.09 -19.81 15.56
N GLY A 142 3.04 -19.35 14.31
CA GLY A 142 2.65 -20.16 13.15
C GLY A 142 1.30 -20.85 13.30
N VAL A 143 1.33 -22.20 13.29
CA VAL A 143 0.11 -23.03 13.39
C VAL A 143 -0.38 -23.22 14.82
N PHE A 144 0.43 -22.87 15.85
CA PHE A 144 0.03 -23.02 17.23
C PHE A 144 -1.18 -22.16 17.55
N ALA A 145 -2.21 -22.77 18.12
CA ALA A 145 -3.47 -22.12 18.47
C ALA A 145 -4.13 -21.31 17.32
N SER A 146 -3.79 -21.60 16.05
CA SER A 146 -4.30 -20.86 14.87
C SER A 146 -5.83 -20.80 14.81
N HIS A 147 -6.53 -21.87 15.25
CA HIS A 147 -7.99 -21.87 15.32
C HIS A 147 -8.52 -20.98 16.45
N LEU A 148 -7.78 -20.85 17.55
CA LEU A 148 -8.18 -20.04 18.70
C LEU A 148 -7.85 -18.55 18.49
N ILE A 149 -6.62 -18.25 18.06
CA ILE A 149 -6.20 -16.90 17.71
C ILE A 149 -6.99 -16.42 16.50
N GLY A 150 -7.17 -17.31 15.53
CA GLY A 150 -7.90 -17.04 14.29
C GLY A 150 -7.08 -16.32 13.25
N LEU A 151 -7.76 -15.65 12.34
CA LEU A 151 -7.17 -15.01 11.19
C LEU A 151 -7.80 -13.64 10.93
N ALA A 152 -6.97 -12.64 10.65
CA ALA A 152 -7.41 -11.39 10.08
C ALA A 152 -6.99 -11.29 8.61
N GLN A 153 -7.93 -10.96 7.76
CA GLN A 153 -7.71 -10.85 6.31
C GLN A 153 -7.94 -9.42 5.84
N SER A 154 -7.19 -9.03 4.82
CA SER A 154 -7.42 -7.76 4.12
C SER A 154 -8.69 -7.85 3.29
N THR A 155 -9.68 -7.04 3.66
CA THR A 155 -10.91 -6.87 2.88
C THR A 155 -10.92 -5.50 2.25
N THR A 156 -11.23 -5.44 0.96
CA THR A 156 -11.37 -4.17 0.22
C THR A 156 -12.84 -3.86 0.05
N ASN A 157 -13.29 -2.72 0.52
CA ASN A 157 -14.66 -2.27 0.34
C ASN A 157 -14.90 -1.72 -1.08
N LYS A 158 -16.17 -1.43 -1.42
CA LYS A 158 -16.58 -0.89 -2.74
C LYS A 158 -15.91 0.45 -3.07
N SER A 159 -15.42 1.18 -2.09
CA SER A 159 -14.68 2.45 -2.28
C SER A 159 -13.17 2.27 -2.45
N GLY A 160 -12.68 1.03 -2.57
CA GLY A 160 -11.25 0.73 -2.75
C GLY A 160 -10.41 0.83 -1.47
N THR A 161 -11.03 1.05 -0.30
CA THR A 161 -10.31 1.09 0.98
C THR A 161 -10.09 -0.32 1.50
N THR A 162 -8.84 -0.68 1.72
CA THR A 162 -8.45 -1.97 2.29
C THR A 162 -8.34 -1.85 3.81
N LYS A 163 -8.91 -2.81 4.52
CA LYS A 163 -8.91 -2.91 5.98
C LYS A 163 -8.68 -4.34 6.41
N LEU A 164 -7.89 -4.55 7.48
CA LEU A 164 -7.77 -5.84 8.14
C LEU A 164 -9.02 -6.12 8.97
N THR A 165 -9.66 -7.24 8.73
CA THR A 165 -10.87 -7.69 9.43
C THR A 165 -10.65 -9.09 9.97
N GLY A 166 -10.91 -9.30 11.27
CA GLY A 166 -10.87 -10.62 11.89
C GLY A 166 -12.01 -11.49 11.35
N THR A 167 -11.67 -12.68 10.88
CA THR A 167 -12.60 -13.62 10.26
C THR A 167 -12.83 -14.88 11.09
N MET A 168 -11.95 -15.16 12.05
CA MET A 168 -12.01 -16.35 12.93
C MET A 168 -11.42 -16.05 14.31
N GLY A 169 -11.75 -16.85 15.32
CA GLY A 169 -11.14 -16.89 16.64
C GLY A 169 -11.18 -15.56 17.41
N ILE A 170 -10.16 -15.31 18.20
CA ILE A 170 -9.99 -14.07 18.99
C ILE A 170 -9.98 -12.85 18.06
N GLU A 171 -9.36 -12.94 16.91
CA GLU A 171 -9.35 -11.87 15.90
C GLU A 171 -10.76 -11.43 15.48
N GLN A 172 -11.69 -12.38 15.36
CA GLN A 172 -13.10 -12.10 15.05
C GLN A 172 -13.86 -11.61 16.28
N ALA A 173 -13.72 -12.30 17.41
CA ALA A 173 -14.45 -12.00 18.65
C ALA A 173 -14.15 -10.57 19.15
N PHE A 174 -12.89 -10.15 19.07
CA PHE A 174 -12.42 -8.81 19.49
C PHE A 174 -12.20 -7.87 18.32
N ASN A 175 -12.82 -8.14 17.16
CA ASN A 175 -12.56 -7.35 15.96
C ASN A 175 -12.89 -5.86 16.13
N GLN A 176 -13.91 -5.51 16.92
CA GLN A 176 -14.27 -4.12 17.20
C GLN A 176 -13.17 -3.39 18.00
N GLN A 177 -12.68 -4.01 19.05
CA GLN A 177 -11.65 -3.46 19.94
C GLN A 177 -10.30 -3.38 19.22
N LEU A 178 -9.91 -4.47 18.54
CA LEU A 178 -8.67 -4.54 17.77
C LEU A 178 -8.64 -3.55 16.60
N THR A 179 -9.80 -3.28 15.98
CA THR A 179 -9.85 -2.38 14.84
C THR A 179 -9.82 -0.93 15.28
N GLY A 180 -8.77 -0.19 14.90
CA GLY A 180 -8.69 1.24 15.13
C GLY A 180 -9.63 2.06 14.24
N THR A 181 -9.64 3.35 14.46
CA THR A 181 -10.39 4.33 13.66
C THR A 181 -9.42 5.15 12.83
N ASN A 182 -9.56 5.09 11.51
CA ASN A 182 -8.72 5.88 10.62
C ASN A 182 -8.92 7.38 10.84
N GLY A 183 -7.82 8.10 10.78
CA GLY A 183 -7.81 9.54 10.69
C GLY A 183 -7.95 10.02 9.24
N SER A 184 -7.98 11.33 9.06
CA SER A 184 -7.99 11.95 7.75
C SER A 184 -7.24 13.26 7.78
N GLN A 185 -6.55 13.58 6.69
CA GLN A 185 -6.01 14.91 6.48
C GLN A 185 -6.35 15.42 5.09
N LYS A 186 -6.65 16.70 5.01
CA LYS A 186 -6.78 17.41 3.74
C LYS A 186 -5.46 18.10 3.45
N ILE A 187 -4.87 17.77 2.31
CA ILE A 187 -3.64 18.38 1.83
C ILE A 187 -3.89 19.04 0.49
N LYS A 188 -3.26 20.19 0.26
CA LYS A 188 -3.21 20.77 -1.08
C LYS A 188 -2.02 20.17 -1.81
N LYS A 189 -2.25 19.72 -3.04
CA LYS A 189 -1.21 19.25 -3.96
C LYS A 189 -1.13 20.19 -5.13
N ASP A 190 0.06 20.32 -5.72
CA ASP A 190 0.22 21.01 -6.98
C ASP A 190 -0.34 20.18 -8.15
N MET A 191 -0.30 20.73 -9.36
CA MET A 191 -0.76 20.04 -10.56
C MET A 191 0.03 18.75 -10.89
N TYR A 192 1.19 18.57 -10.27
CA TYR A 192 2.05 17.39 -10.40
C TYR A 192 1.85 16.38 -9.26
N GLY A 193 0.95 16.68 -8.29
CA GLY A 193 0.65 15.82 -7.16
C GLY A 193 1.57 15.99 -5.96
N TYR A 194 2.50 16.95 -5.96
CA TYR A 194 3.36 17.24 -4.82
C TYR A 194 2.62 18.04 -3.75
N GLN A 195 2.87 17.70 -2.50
CA GLN A 195 2.28 18.41 -1.36
C GLN A 195 2.86 19.81 -1.22
N LEU A 196 1.97 20.81 -1.16
CA LEU A 196 2.38 22.19 -0.89
C LEU A 196 2.68 22.39 0.59
N PRO A 197 3.83 22.98 0.97
CA PRO A 197 4.16 23.23 2.36
C PRO A 197 3.11 24.13 3.06
N GLY A 198 2.84 23.87 4.35
CA GLY A 198 1.96 24.70 5.18
C GLY A 198 0.44 24.54 4.93
N THR A 199 -0.01 23.59 4.10
CA THR A 199 -1.39 23.53 3.61
C THR A 199 -2.28 22.47 4.26
N LYS A 200 -1.97 21.98 5.48
CA LYS A 200 -2.87 21.09 6.24
C LYS A 200 -4.12 21.86 6.68
N GLN A 201 -5.26 21.62 6.01
CA GLN A 201 -6.50 22.37 6.29
C GLN A 201 -7.42 21.71 7.33
N LYS A 202 -7.49 20.38 7.35
CA LYS A 202 -8.24 19.62 8.38
C LYS A 202 -7.45 18.37 8.70
N TYR A 203 -7.25 18.14 9.98
CA TYR A 203 -6.51 17.00 10.50
C TYR A 203 -7.35 16.28 11.54
N LYS A 204 -7.65 15.02 11.31
CA LYS A 204 -8.22 14.10 12.28
C LYS A 204 -7.20 13.00 12.53
N LYS A 205 -6.68 12.91 13.74
CA LYS A 205 -5.71 11.88 14.13
C LYS A 205 -6.33 10.48 14.02
N ALA A 206 -5.58 9.51 13.53
CA ALA A 206 -5.95 8.11 13.62
C ALA A 206 -5.92 7.66 15.10
N LYS A 207 -6.88 6.83 15.50
CA LYS A 207 -6.89 6.14 16.81
C LYS A 207 -6.60 4.66 16.54
N ASN A 208 -5.48 4.15 17.05
CA ASN A 208 -5.15 2.73 16.94
C ASN A 208 -6.17 1.88 17.70
N GLY A 209 -6.29 0.61 17.31
CA GLY A 209 -7.07 -0.36 18.07
C GLY A 209 -6.47 -0.68 19.43
N ASP A 210 -7.30 -1.19 20.30
CA ASP A 210 -6.89 -1.60 21.65
C ASP A 210 -6.20 -2.96 21.59
N ASN A 211 -5.24 -3.19 22.48
CA ASN A 211 -4.55 -4.47 22.59
C ASN A 211 -5.40 -5.49 23.38
N VAL A 212 -5.25 -6.76 23.06
CA VAL A 212 -5.91 -7.88 23.74
C VAL A 212 -4.84 -8.73 24.40
N TYR A 213 -5.02 -9.01 25.69
CA TYR A 213 -4.15 -9.92 26.45
C TYR A 213 -4.92 -11.20 26.70
N THR A 214 -4.30 -12.32 26.41
CA THR A 214 -4.89 -13.65 26.57
C THR A 214 -4.20 -14.39 27.73
N THR A 215 -4.85 -15.44 28.21
CA THR A 215 -4.27 -16.38 29.19
C THR A 215 -3.57 -17.55 28.51
N LEU A 216 -3.37 -17.49 27.20
CA LEU A 216 -2.65 -18.52 26.44
C LEU A 216 -1.18 -18.48 26.81
N ASP A 217 -0.62 -19.64 27.08
CA ASP A 217 0.82 -19.84 27.25
C ASP A 217 1.36 -20.44 25.95
N THR A 218 2.34 -19.73 25.31
CA THR A 218 2.80 -20.05 23.93
C THR A 218 4.30 -20.32 23.90
#